data_97afaedc8eb31ce805ec70519eed0f9e
#
_entry.id   97afaedc8eb31ce805ec70519eed0f9e
#
_cell.length_a   1.000
_cell.length_b   1.000
_cell.length_c   1.000
_cell.angle_alpha   90.00
_cell.angle_beta   90.00
_cell.angle_gamma   90.00
#
_symmetry.space_group_name_H-M   'P 1'
#
loop_
_entity.id
_entity.type
_entity.pdbx_description
1 polymer ?
#
loop_
_entity_poly.entity_id
_entity_poly.type
_entity_poly.pdbx_seq_one_letter_code
_entity_poly.pdbx_strand_id
1 'polypeptide(L)'
;MKNKIICIFVGLFTSLIGGCSSQNLPPVKPVAEVNLNEFMGDWYVIACIPTFIETGAYNAIESYQLEKDGSINTTFVFNEGGFDGPKKRYNPHGFVVENTGNAVWGMQFIWPFKSEYIIAYLDKDYTSTIIARNARDYVWIMARTPVISDSHYQELTTAVANLGYDVSKLRKVPQQGH
;
A
#
# COMPACT_ATOMS: atom_id res chain seq x y z
N MET A 1 7.92 -12.73 77.58
CA MET A 1 6.93 -13.15 76.56
C MET A 1 6.74 -11.97 75.61
N LYS A 2 7.33 -12.00 74.44
CA LYS A 2 7.30 -10.90 73.45
C LYS A 2 6.55 -11.38 72.20
N ASN A 3 5.33 -10.88 72.01
CA ASN A 3 4.52 -11.17 70.80
C ASN A 3 5.03 -10.30 69.63
N LYS A 4 5.48 -10.96 68.57
CA LYS A 4 5.79 -10.30 67.29
C LYS A 4 4.52 -10.30 66.40
N ILE A 5 4.02 -9.12 66.09
CA ILE A 5 2.96 -8.93 65.14
C ILE A 5 3.60 -8.87 63.74
N ILE A 6 3.27 -9.82 62.89
CA ILE A 6 3.68 -9.86 61.48
C ILE A 6 2.59 -9.15 60.69
N CYS A 7 2.91 -7.97 60.16
CA CYS A 7 2.08 -7.28 59.18
C CYS A 7 2.31 -7.89 57.79
N ILE A 8 1.31 -8.59 57.25
CA ILE A 8 1.32 -9.08 55.87
C ILE A 8 0.84 -7.92 54.98
N PHE A 9 1.74 -7.33 54.21
CA PHE A 9 1.38 -6.43 53.09
C PHE A 9 0.91 -7.27 51.90
N VAL A 10 -0.38 -7.28 51.67
CA VAL A 10 -0.94 -7.79 50.43
C VAL A 10 -0.85 -6.68 49.40
N GLY A 11 0.17 -6.69 48.56
CA GLY A 11 0.33 -5.81 47.43
C GLY A 11 -0.62 -6.20 46.33
N LEU A 12 -1.62 -5.36 46.06
CA LEU A 12 -2.57 -5.51 44.96
C LEU A 12 -1.84 -5.11 43.66
N PHE A 13 -1.33 -6.11 42.94
CA PHE A 13 -0.71 -5.92 41.62
C PHE A 13 -1.83 -5.83 40.56
N THR A 14 -2.35 -4.63 40.28
CA THR A 14 -3.26 -4.38 39.17
C THR A 14 -2.47 -4.42 37.87
N SER A 15 -2.46 -5.56 37.21
CA SER A 15 -1.94 -5.72 35.84
C SER A 15 -2.83 -4.94 34.87
N LEU A 16 -2.37 -3.79 34.42
CA LEU A 16 -2.90 -3.08 33.26
C LEU A 16 -2.58 -3.93 32.01
N ILE A 17 -3.50 -4.83 31.68
CA ILE A 17 -3.51 -5.50 30.38
C ILE A 17 -3.95 -4.47 29.37
N GLY A 18 -3.00 -3.71 28.81
CA GLY A 18 -3.21 -2.91 27.62
C GLY A 18 -3.54 -3.85 26.47
N GLY A 19 -4.83 -4.11 26.24
CA GLY A 19 -5.28 -4.86 25.09
C GLY A 19 -4.94 -4.08 23.83
N CYS A 20 -3.96 -4.56 23.04
CA CYS A 20 -3.87 -4.23 21.63
C CYS A 20 -5.16 -4.78 20.99
N SER A 21 -6.19 -3.94 20.88
CA SER A 21 -7.35 -4.26 20.05
C SER A 21 -6.84 -4.24 18.59
N SER A 22 -6.60 -5.39 18.00
CA SER A 22 -6.57 -5.51 16.54
C SER A 22 -7.95 -5.04 16.08
N GLN A 23 -8.02 -3.83 15.54
CA GLN A 23 -9.25 -3.33 14.96
C GLN A 23 -9.56 -4.27 13.79
N ASN A 24 -10.64 -5.05 13.91
CA ASN A 24 -11.21 -5.80 12.80
C ASN A 24 -11.85 -4.80 11.83
N LEU A 25 -11.01 -4.16 11.02
CA LEU A 25 -11.47 -3.27 9.97
C LEU A 25 -12.23 -4.09 8.92
N PRO A 26 -13.31 -3.55 8.35
CA PRO A 26 -13.99 -4.22 7.25
C PRO A 26 -13.03 -4.40 6.06
N PRO A 27 -13.28 -5.39 5.19
CA PRO A 27 -12.49 -5.54 3.97
C PRO A 27 -12.41 -4.25 3.16
N VAL A 28 -11.26 -4.00 2.53
CA VAL A 28 -11.11 -2.87 1.58
C VAL A 28 -12.11 -3.07 0.46
N LYS A 29 -12.95 -2.07 0.24
CA LYS A 29 -13.88 -2.08 -0.88
C LYS A 29 -13.14 -1.69 -2.15
N PRO A 30 -13.05 -2.57 -3.17
CA PRO A 30 -12.50 -2.20 -4.46
C PRO A 30 -13.42 -1.22 -5.18
N VAL A 31 -12.91 -0.52 -6.20
CA VAL A 31 -13.77 0.19 -7.16
C VAL A 31 -14.68 -0.81 -7.88
N ALA A 32 -15.82 -0.34 -8.39
CA ALA A 32 -16.83 -1.25 -8.95
C ALA A 32 -16.33 -1.98 -10.22
N GLU A 33 -15.58 -1.27 -11.05
CA GLU A 33 -15.08 -1.79 -12.33
C GLU A 33 -13.82 -1.05 -12.77
N VAL A 34 -12.92 -1.76 -13.44
CA VAL A 34 -11.70 -1.24 -14.06
C VAL A 34 -11.64 -1.67 -15.51
N ASN A 35 -11.58 -0.70 -16.44
CA ASN A 35 -11.20 -0.97 -17.82
C ASN A 35 -9.70 -1.22 -17.87
N LEU A 36 -9.31 -2.48 -18.03
CA LEU A 36 -7.89 -2.86 -18.03
C LEU A 36 -7.09 -2.12 -19.11
N ASN A 37 -7.65 -1.89 -20.29
CA ASN A 37 -6.91 -1.21 -21.35
C ASN A 37 -6.56 0.25 -20.99
N GLU A 38 -7.46 0.95 -20.29
CA GLU A 38 -7.22 2.31 -19.80
C GLU A 38 -6.27 2.35 -18.60
N PHE A 39 -6.29 1.27 -17.78
CA PHE A 39 -5.41 1.16 -16.61
C PHE A 39 -3.96 0.83 -16.99
N MET A 40 -3.71 0.20 -18.14
CA MET A 40 -2.35 -0.14 -18.59
C MET A 40 -1.47 1.09 -18.80
N GLY A 41 -0.17 0.84 -18.95
CA GLY A 41 0.88 1.87 -19.09
C GLY A 41 1.50 2.27 -17.75
N ASP A 42 2.14 3.45 -17.74
CA ASP A 42 2.98 3.91 -16.64
C ASP A 42 2.18 4.63 -15.56
N TRP A 43 2.52 4.33 -14.31
CA TRP A 43 2.02 4.97 -13.12
C TRP A 43 3.20 5.39 -12.23
N TYR A 44 3.33 6.69 -11.95
CA TYR A 44 4.31 7.23 -11.01
C TYR A 44 3.84 6.99 -9.58
N VAL A 45 4.68 6.39 -8.75
CA VAL A 45 4.37 6.24 -7.32
C VAL A 45 4.61 7.59 -6.63
N ILE A 46 3.53 8.25 -6.22
CA ILE A 46 3.58 9.58 -5.58
C ILE A 46 3.89 9.44 -4.09
N ALA A 47 3.27 8.47 -3.43
CA ALA A 47 3.51 8.14 -2.03
C ALA A 47 3.14 6.69 -1.75
N CYS A 48 3.75 6.10 -0.73
CA CYS A 48 3.44 4.74 -0.31
C CYS A 48 3.67 4.53 1.19
N ILE A 49 3.00 3.54 1.77
CA ILE A 49 3.53 2.83 2.94
C ILE A 49 4.34 1.69 2.33
N PRO A 50 5.69 1.79 2.33
CA PRO A 50 6.53 0.97 1.47
C PRO A 50 6.68 -0.46 1.99
N THR A 51 6.84 -1.39 1.06
CA THR A 51 7.41 -2.70 1.37
C THR A 51 8.92 -2.55 1.68
N PHE A 52 9.53 -3.62 2.20
CA PHE A 52 10.97 -3.59 2.56
C PHE A 52 11.89 -3.34 1.35
N ILE A 53 11.46 -3.65 0.11
CA ILE A 53 12.28 -3.49 -1.10
C ILE A 53 12.30 -2.06 -1.64
N GLU A 54 11.36 -1.20 -1.23
CA GLU A 54 11.16 0.14 -1.80
C GLU A 54 11.27 1.30 -0.78
N THR A 55 11.74 1.00 0.44
CA THR A 55 11.88 2.00 1.52
C THR A 55 12.72 3.21 1.12
N GLY A 56 13.69 3.04 0.23
CA GLY A 56 14.57 4.06 -0.31
C GLY A 56 14.28 4.44 -1.77
N ALA A 57 13.07 4.20 -2.29
CA ALA A 57 12.76 4.44 -3.70
C ALA A 57 12.66 5.93 -4.05
N TYR A 58 13.24 6.28 -5.20
CA TYR A 58 13.17 7.58 -5.91
C TYR A 58 12.81 7.30 -7.37
N ASN A 59 12.09 8.21 -8.03
CA ASN A 59 11.64 8.03 -9.42
C ASN A 59 10.95 6.67 -9.65
N ALA A 60 10.11 6.25 -8.70
CA ALA A 60 9.45 4.96 -8.78
C ALA A 60 8.29 4.99 -9.78
N ILE A 61 8.31 4.03 -10.70
CA ILE A 61 7.29 3.86 -11.75
C ILE A 61 6.86 2.40 -11.78
N GLU A 62 5.57 2.16 -11.80
CA GLU A 62 4.97 0.87 -12.14
C GLU A 62 4.37 0.93 -13.54
N SER A 63 4.78 0.03 -14.41
CA SER A 63 4.28 -0.10 -15.78
C SER A 63 3.51 -1.40 -15.91
N TYR A 64 2.28 -1.34 -16.43
CA TYR A 64 1.41 -2.50 -16.61
C TYR A 64 1.13 -2.74 -18.09
N GLN A 65 1.13 -4.00 -18.48
CA GLN A 65 0.81 -4.46 -19.82
C GLN A 65 -0.09 -5.69 -19.75
N LEU A 66 -1.25 -5.60 -20.40
CA LEU A 66 -2.19 -6.72 -20.49
C LEU A 66 -1.66 -7.74 -21.51
N GLU A 67 -1.49 -8.98 -21.07
CA GLU A 67 -1.05 -10.08 -21.90
C GLU A 67 -2.24 -10.79 -22.59
N LYS A 68 -1.96 -11.59 -23.60
CA LYS A 68 -2.99 -12.31 -24.39
C LYS A 68 -3.78 -13.33 -23.57
N ASP A 69 -3.17 -13.85 -22.52
CA ASP A 69 -3.79 -14.81 -21.58
C ASP A 69 -4.61 -14.16 -20.49
N GLY A 70 -4.71 -12.81 -20.49
CA GLY A 70 -5.44 -12.03 -19.49
C GLY A 70 -4.61 -11.74 -18.23
N SER A 71 -3.37 -12.19 -18.14
CA SER A 71 -2.45 -11.79 -17.07
C SER A 71 -1.90 -10.37 -17.33
N ILE A 72 -1.30 -9.77 -16.30
CA ILE A 72 -0.75 -8.42 -16.38
C ILE A 72 0.74 -8.49 -16.13
N ASN A 73 1.53 -8.28 -17.17
CA ASN A 73 2.97 -8.12 -17.05
C ASN A 73 3.26 -6.77 -16.40
N THR A 74 3.96 -6.79 -15.27
CA THR A 74 4.26 -5.59 -14.50
C THR A 74 5.77 -5.36 -14.47
N THR A 75 6.16 -4.10 -14.62
CA THR A 75 7.55 -3.66 -14.43
C THR A 75 7.57 -2.57 -13.37
N PHE A 76 8.22 -2.83 -12.25
CA PHE A 76 8.47 -1.83 -11.21
C PHE A 76 9.93 -1.39 -11.24
N VAL A 77 10.16 -0.10 -11.44
CA VAL A 77 11.50 0.50 -11.56
C VAL A 77 11.63 1.68 -10.61
N PHE A 78 12.77 1.80 -9.94
CA PHE A 78 13.11 2.97 -9.12
C PHE A 78 14.62 3.12 -8.96
N ASN A 79 15.08 4.29 -8.50
CA ASN A 79 16.45 4.52 -8.08
C ASN A 79 16.53 4.36 -6.56
N GLU A 80 17.49 3.58 -6.05
CA GLU A 80 17.62 3.29 -4.62
C GLU A 80 18.48 4.34 -3.92
N GLY A 81 17.92 4.96 -2.86
CA GLY A 81 18.63 5.87 -1.98
C GLY A 81 18.83 7.29 -2.49
N GLY A 82 18.46 7.59 -3.73
CA GLY A 82 18.58 8.92 -4.32
C GLY A 82 18.30 8.92 -5.81
N PHE A 83 18.20 10.12 -6.41
CA PHE A 83 17.94 10.27 -7.86
C PHE A 83 19.05 9.66 -8.73
N ASP A 84 20.31 9.72 -8.28
CA ASP A 84 21.48 9.14 -8.95
C ASP A 84 21.82 7.75 -8.40
N GLY A 85 20.96 7.19 -7.53
CA GLY A 85 21.15 5.87 -6.95
C GLY A 85 21.03 4.74 -7.98
N PRO A 86 21.49 3.54 -7.64
CA PRO A 86 21.40 2.39 -8.54
C PRO A 86 19.96 2.07 -8.90
N LYS A 87 19.72 1.87 -10.20
CA LYS A 87 18.39 1.52 -10.73
C LYS A 87 18.04 0.08 -10.35
N LYS A 88 16.91 -0.09 -9.68
CA LYS A 88 16.32 -1.41 -9.38
C LYS A 88 15.17 -1.68 -10.34
N ARG A 89 15.00 -2.94 -10.69
CA ARG A 89 13.90 -3.41 -11.54
C ARG A 89 13.35 -4.73 -11.00
N TYR A 90 12.04 -4.82 -10.91
CA TYR A 90 11.28 -6.02 -10.58
C TYR A 90 10.22 -6.24 -11.65
N ASN A 91 9.93 -7.51 -11.95
CA ASN A 91 8.97 -7.89 -12.97
C ASN A 91 7.94 -8.88 -12.38
N PRO A 92 7.06 -8.44 -11.49
CA PRO A 92 5.98 -9.30 -11.00
C PRO A 92 4.91 -9.52 -12.08
N HIS A 93 4.10 -10.57 -11.91
CA HIS A 93 2.93 -10.84 -12.74
C HIS A 93 1.65 -10.63 -11.94
N GLY A 94 0.72 -9.86 -12.49
CA GLY A 94 -0.63 -9.66 -11.96
C GLY A 94 -1.61 -10.67 -12.56
N PHE A 95 -2.47 -11.24 -11.71
CA PHE A 95 -3.56 -12.13 -12.10
C PHE A 95 -4.86 -11.54 -11.60
N VAL A 96 -5.73 -11.16 -12.52
CA VAL A 96 -7.04 -10.60 -12.19
C VAL A 96 -7.90 -11.67 -11.51
N VAL A 97 -8.54 -11.30 -10.40
CA VAL A 97 -9.47 -12.17 -9.69
C VAL A 97 -10.84 -12.06 -10.35
N GLU A 98 -11.43 -13.19 -10.70
CA GLU A 98 -12.75 -13.24 -11.34
C GLU A 98 -13.85 -12.61 -10.46
N ASN A 99 -14.87 -12.04 -11.11
CA ASN A 99 -16.04 -11.44 -10.45
C ASN A 99 -15.72 -10.26 -9.50
N THR A 100 -14.62 -9.56 -9.73
CA THR A 100 -14.23 -8.37 -8.94
C THR A 100 -14.25 -7.07 -9.75
N GLY A 101 -14.89 -7.05 -10.91
CA GLY A 101 -14.85 -5.89 -11.81
C GLY A 101 -13.43 -5.53 -12.27
N ASN A 102 -12.53 -6.50 -12.36
CA ASN A 102 -11.10 -6.33 -12.64
C ASN A 102 -10.33 -5.49 -11.60
N ALA A 103 -10.92 -5.19 -10.44
CA ALA A 103 -10.34 -4.28 -9.45
C ALA A 103 -9.50 -4.99 -8.38
N VAL A 104 -9.46 -6.32 -8.37
CA VAL A 104 -8.64 -7.11 -7.45
C VAL A 104 -7.73 -8.03 -8.23
N TRP A 105 -6.41 -7.97 -7.91
CA TRP A 105 -5.42 -8.81 -8.54
C TRP A 105 -4.60 -9.58 -7.50
N GLY A 106 -4.06 -10.71 -7.92
CA GLY A 106 -2.99 -11.41 -7.21
C GLY A 106 -1.64 -11.08 -7.82
N MET A 107 -0.84 -10.23 -7.17
CA MET A 107 0.48 -9.82 -7.66
C MET A 107 1.56 -10.83 -7.24
N GLN A 108 2.22 -11.46 -8.20
CA GLN A 108 3.21 -12.52 -7.96
C GLN A 108 4.64 -12.04 -8.24
N PHE A 109 5.39 -11.82 -7.16
CA PHE A 109 6.83 -11.52 -7.22
C PHE A 109 7.69 -12.80 -7.22
N ILE A 110 7.24 -13.81 -6.47
CA ILE A 110 7.94 -15.10 -6.31
C ILE A 110 6.90 -16.21 -6.36
N TRP A 111 7.06 -17.14 -7.29
CA TRP A 111 6.21 -18.33 -7.38
C TRP A 111 6.34 -19.19 -6.11
N PRO A 112 5.25 -19.77 -5.55
CA PRO A 112 3.85 -19.68 -6.01
C PRO A 112 3.03 -18.55 -5.34
N PHE A 113 3.65 -17.67 -4.58
CA PHE A 113 2.98 -16.70 -3.71
C PHE A 113 2.43 -15.50 -4.48
N LYS A 114 1.14 -15.19 -4.25
CA LYS A 114 0.47 -14.01 -4.79
C LYS A 114 0.09 -13.07 -3.65
N SER A 115 0.54 -11.83 -3.73
CA SER A 115 0.15 -10.76 -2.82
C SER A 115 -1.11 -10.08 -3.29
N GLU A 116 -1.99 -9.74 -2.37
CA GLU A 116 -3.22 -9.01 -2.67
C GLU A 116 -2.90 -7.61 -3.19
N TYR A 117 -3.62 -7.19 -4.23
CA TYR A 117 -3.53 -5.90 -4.89
C TYR A 117 -4.97 -5.44 -5.19
N ILE A 118 -5.47 -4.45 -4.45
CA ILE A 118 -6.84 -3.94 -4.55
C ILE A 118 -6.80 -2.53 -5.09
N ILE A 119 -7.40 -2.28 -6.24
CA ILE A 119 -7.65 -0.93 -6.76
C ILE A 119 -8.81 -0.36 -5.94
N ALA A 120 -8.48 0.38 -4.87
CA ALA A 120 -9.44 0.89 -3.89
C ALA A 120 -9.97 2.28 -4.25
N TYR A 121 -9.25 2.99 -5.08
CA TYR A 121 -9.62 4.27 -5.67
C TYR A 121 -9.08 4.35 -7.10
N LEU A 122 -9.87 4.89 -7.98
CA LEU A 122 -9.49 5.21 -9.35
C LEU A 122 -10.36 6.38 -9.78
N ASP A 123 -9.76 7.46 -10.25
CA ASP A 123 -10.54 8.57 -10.77
C ASP A 123 -11.13 8.22 -12.15
N LYS A 124 -12.15 8.97 -12.55
CA LYS A 124 -12.90 8.71 -13.80
C LYS A 124 -12.06 8.84 -15.08
N ASP A 125 -10.99 9.62 -15.01
CA ASP A 125 -10.11 9.92 -16.15
C ASP A 125 -8.84 9.05 -16.13
N TYR A 126 -8.75 8.08 -15.21
CA TYR A 126 -7.62 7.17 -15.05
C TYR A 126 -6.28 7.90 -14.84
N THR A 127 -6.31 9.03 -14.14
CA THR A 127 -5.12 9.85 -13.87
C THR A 127 -4.50 9.62 -12.49
N SER A 128 -5.30 9.12 -11.51
CA SER A 128 -4.87 8.83 -10.15
C SER A 128 -5.52 7.58 -9.61
N THR A 129 -4.77 6.80 -8.84
CA THR A 129 -5.26 5.55 -8.23
C THR A 129 -4.65 5.34 -6.84
N ILE A 130 -5.37 4.58 -6.01
CA ILE A 130 -4.86 4.06 -4.74
C ILE A 130 -4.94 2.54 -4.77
N ILE A 131 -3.81 1.92 -4.58
CA ILE A 131 -3.69 0.47 -4.43
C ILE A 131 -3.58 0.14 -2.96
N ALA A 132 -4.42 -0.75 -2.49
CA ALA A 132 -4.55 -1.11 -1.10
C ALA A 132 -4.52 -2.63 -0.87
N ARG A 133 -4.46 -3.03 0.40
CA ARG A 133 -4.54 -4.42 0.87
C ARG A 133 -5.43 -4.52 2.10
N ASN A 134 -6.09 -5.65 2.28
CA ASN A 134 -6.91 -5.90 3.47
C ASN A 134 -6.10 -5.89 4.78
N ALA A 135 -4.83 -6.25 4.72
CA ALA A 135 -3.91 -6.21 5.87
C ALA A 135 -3.55 -4.78 6.33
N ARG A 136 -3.78 -3.73 5.52
CA ARG A 136 -3.38 -2.33 5.75
C ARG A 136 -1.90 -2.17 6.08
N ASP A 137 -1.07 -3.10 5.61
CA ASP A 137 0.39 -3.09 5.78
C ASP A 137 1.08 -2.21 4.73
N TYR A 138 0.61 -2.25 3.47
CA TYR A 138 1.12 -1.48 2.35
C TYR A 138 0.00 -0.77 1.60
N VAL A 139 0.32 0.41 1.04
CA VAL A 139 -0.57 1.20 0.20
C VAL A 139 0.26 2.02 -0.76
N TRP A 140 -0.23 2.24 -1.98
CA TRP A 140 0.42 3.09 -2.97
C TRP A 140 -0.59 4.11 -3.49
N ILE A 141 -0.19 5.38 -3.50
CA ILE A 141 -0.83 6.48 -4.22
C ILE A 141 -0.06 6.65 -5.51
N MET A 142 -0.71 6.48 -6.63
CA MET A 142 -0.06 6.59 -7.94
C MET A 142 -0.80 7.56 -8.85
N ALA A 143 -0.07 8.18 -9.78
CA ALA A 143 -0.62 9.11 -10.77
C ALA A 143 0.02 8.89 -12.14
N ARG A 144 -0.64 9.40 -13.20
CA ARG A 144 -0.09 9.40 -14.58
C ARG A 144 1.01 10.45 -14.78
N THR A 145 1.18 11.36 -13.84
CA THR A 145 2.23 12.38 -13.86
C THR A 145 3.13 12.27 -12.65
N PRO A 146 4.42 12.60 -12.76
CA PRO A 146 5.37 12.51 -11.64
C PRO A 146 5.06 13.52 -10.53
N VAL A 147 4.30 14.57 -10.83
CA VAL A 147 3.92 15.62 -9.89
C VAL A 147 2.41 15.84 -9.95
N ILE A 148 1.79 15.91 -8.78
CA ILE A 148 0.39 16.30 -8.59
C ILE A 148 0.32 17.53 -7.68
N SER A 149 -0.80 18.26 -7.69
CA SER A 149 -0.99 19.40 -6.80
C SER A 149 -1.05 18.98 -5.33
N ASP A 150 -0.67 19.89 -4.42
CA ASP A 150 -0.76 19.60 -2.98
C ASP A 150 -2.20 19.34 -2.53
N SER A 151 -3.19 20.04 -3.10
CA SER A 151 -4.61 19.79 -2.82
C SER A 151 -5.01 18.38 -3.23
N HIS A 152 -4.63 17.93 -4.42
CA HIS A 152 -4.93 16.57 -4.88
C HIS A 152 -4.21 15.50 -4.05
N TYR A 153 -2.96 15.76 -3.66
CA TYR A 153 -2.24 14.89 -2.73
C TYR A 153 -2.98 14.76 -1.39
N GLN A 154 -3.51 15.84 -0.82
CA GLN A 154 -4.28 15.82 0.42
C GLN A 154 -5.59 15.04 0.28
N GLU A 155 -6.30 15.17 -0.84
CA GLU A 155 -7.50 14.39 -1.15
C GLU A 155 -7.19 12.88 -1.17
N LEU A 156 -6.15 12.46 -1.88
CA LEU A 156 -5.73 11.06 -1.93
C LEU A 156 -5.26 10.53 -0.56
N THR A 157 -4.53 11.35 0.21
CA THR A 157 -4.11 11.00 1.58
C THR A 157 -5.32 10.81 2.49
N THR A 158 -6.34 11.67 2.36
CA THR A 158 -7.60 11.53 3.11
C THR A 158 -8.33 10.24 2.71
N ALA A 159 -8.35 9.90 1.42
CA ALA A 159 -8.91 8.64 0.96
C ALA A 159 -8.17 7.43 1.56
N VAL A 160 -6.84 7.46 1.64
CA VAL A 160 -6.02 6.43 2.32
C VAL A 160 -6.40 6.31 3.80
N ALA A 161 -6.56 7.44 4.52
CA ALA A 161 -7.02 7.44 5.92
C ALA A 161 -8.40 6.79 6.08
N ASN A 162 -9.34 7.10 5.17
CA ASN A 162 -10.69 6.53 5.16
C ASN A 162 -10.70 5.01 4.89
N LEU A 163 -9.68 4.47 4.23
CA LEU A 163 -9.48 3.03 4.07
C LEU A 163 -8.97 2.35 5.35
N GLY A 164 -8.65 3.11 6.40
CA GLY A 164 -8.19 2.62 7.70
C GLY A 164 -6.66 2.47 7.82
N TYR A 165 -5.90 3.14 6.99
CA TYR A 165 -4.44 3.19 7.09
C TYR A 165 -3.96 4.26 8.08
N ASP A 166 -2.85 4.00 8.73
CA ASP A 166 -2.09 4.99 9.49
C ASP A 166 -1.27 5.87 8.54
N VAL A 167 -1.83 7.01 8.18
CA VAL A 167 -1.20 7.95 7.22
C VAL A 167 0.10 8.57 7.73
N SER A 168 0.42 8.46 9.03
CA SER A 168 1.71 8.91 9.56
C SER A 168 2.88 8.07 9.02
N LYS A 169 2.60 6.88 8.51
CA LYS A 169 3.57 5.98 7.86
C LYS A 169 3.73 6.23 6.36
N LEU A 170 2.88 7.10 5.79
CA LEU A 170 2.92 7.40 4.37
C LEU A 170 4.17 8.23 4.02
N ARG A 171 5.00 7.71 3.13
CA ARG A 171 6.20 8.36 2.63
C ARG A 171 5.94 8.89 1.22
N LYS A 172 6.17 10.18 0.98
CA LYS A 172 6.25 10.70 -0.39
C LYS A 172 7.45 10.07 -1.11
N VAL A 173 7.25 9.64 -2.34
CA VAL A 173 8.32 9.14 -3.21
C VAL A 173 8.81 10.33 -4.04
N PRO A 174 10.08 10.76 -3.88
CA PRO A 174 10.61 11.87 -4.65
C PRO A 174 10.65 11.52 -6.14
N GLN A 175 10.08 12.40 -6.97
CA GLN A 175 10.06 12.30 -8.42
C GLN A 175 10.80 13.49 -9.03
N GLN A 176 11.66 13.25 -10.02
CA GLN A 176 12.16 14.31 -10.89
C GLN A 176 11.17 14.49 -12.04
N GLY A 177 10.62 15.71 -12.18
CA GLY A 177 9.88 16.04 -13.38
C GLY A 177 10.83 15.98 -14.58
N HIS A 178 10.44 15.23 -15.61
CA HIS A 178 11.10 15.23 -16.91
C HIS A 178 10.44 16.26 -17.81
#